data_14f488d9f7f773602efb51de3c2db8c8
#
_entry.id   14f488d9f7f773602efb51de3c2db8c8
#
_cell.length_a   1.000
_cell.length_b   1.000
_cell.length_c   1.000
_cell.angle_alpha   90.00
_cell.angle_beta   90.00
_cell.angle_gamma   90.00
#
_symmetry.space_group_name_H-M   'P 1'
#
loop_
_entity.id
_entity.type
_entity.pdbx_description
1 polymer ?
#
loop_
_entity_poly.entity_id
_entity_poly.type
_entity_poly.pdbx_seq_one_letter_code
_entity_poly.pdbx_strand_id
1 'polypeptide(L)'
;MKGIVLAGGSGTRLYPITKGVSKQLLPIYDKPMVYYPISALMLAGIRDILIISTPFDLPGFKRLLGDGSDYGVHFEYAEQPSPDGLAQAFIIGEKFIGNDSACLVLGDNIFYGAGFTALLRRAVEDAEVNGKASVFGYWVSDPERYGVAEFDKQGNCLSIEEKPANPKSNYAVVGLYFYPNKVVDVAKHIKPSARGELEITTVNQEFLKDGELLVKVFGRGFAWLDTGTHDSLAEASTFVEVIEKRQGLKVACLEGIAYRNGWISEEKMRELAKPMLKNQYGQYLLKVIDEMKEEITSVSFSLKK
;
A
#
# COMPACT_ATOMS: atom_id res chain seq x y z
N MET A 1 -3.67 13.96 4.82
CA MET A 1 -3.59 13.07 3.61
C MET A 1 -4.67 12.01 3.66
N LYS A 2 -5.28 11.70 2.54
CA LYS A 2 -6.24 10.59 2.35
C LYS A 2 -5.55 9.40 1.68
N GLY A 3 -5.90 8.18 2.07
CA GLY A 3 -5.39 6.95 1.47
C GLY A 3 -6.40 6.33 0.51
N ILE A 4 -5.93 5.77 -0.60
CA ILE A 4 -6.75 5.00 -1.53
C ILE A 4 -6.08 3.63 -1.72
N VAL A 5 -6.84 2.56 -1.49
CA VAL A 5 -6.46 1.20 -1.90
C VAL A 5 -7.24 0.85 -3.15
N LEU A 6 -6.54 0.70 -4.27
CA LEU A 6 -7.17 0.24 -5.51
C LEU A 6 -7.12 -1.29 -5.59
N ALA A 7 -8.24 -1.90 -5.29
CA ALA A 7 -8.46 -3.34 -5.22
C ALA A 7 -9.44 -3.83 -6.30
N GLY A 8 -9.34 -3.23 -7.48
CA GLY A 8 -10.12 -3.59 -8.67
C GLY A 8 -9.43 -4.61 -9.56
N GLY A 9 -10.00 -4.82 -10.74
CA GLY A 9 -9.49 -5.70 -11.77
C GLY A 9 -10.13 -7.10 -11.77
N SER A 10 -10.15 -7.73 -12.94
CA SER A 10 -10.82 -9.02 -13.17
C SER A 10 -10.09 -10.24 -12.60
N GLY A 11 -8.81 -10.09 -12.20
CA GLY A 11 -8.01 -11.19 -11.67
C GLY A 11 -7.80 -12.40 -12.61
N THR A 12 -8.06 -12.25 -13.91
CA THR A 12 -8.10 -13.37 -14.87
C THR A 12 -6.80 -14.16 -14.95
N ARG A 13 -5.66 -13.54 -14.69
CA ARG A 13 -4.35 -14.22 -14.64
C ARG A 13 -4.24 -15.28 -13.55
N LEU A 14 -5.11 -15.22 -12.53
CA LEU A 14 -5.18 -16.18 -11.42
C LEU A 14 -6.37 -17.14 -11.52
N TYR A 15 -7.05 -17.21 -12.66
CA TYR A 15 -8.09 -18.22 -12.85
C TYR A 15 -7.50 -19.64 -12.72
N PRO A 16 -8.25 -20.61 -12.11
CA PRO A 16 -9.63 -20.48 -11.63
C PRO A 16 -9.81 -19.88 -10.22
N ILE A 17 -8.75 -19.59 -9.46
CA ILE A 17 -8.80 -19.19 -8.05
C ILE A 17 -9.69 -17.94 -7.86
N THR A 18 -9.58 -16.97 -8.75
CA THR A 18 -10.28 -15.67 -8.67
C THR A 18 -11.64 -15.65 -9.37
N LYS A 19 -12.21 -16.80 -9.76
CA LYS A 19 -13.56 -16.84 -10.35
C LYS A 19 -14.68 -16.50 -9.38
N GLY A 20 -14.49 -16.76 -8.10
CA GLY A 20 -15.51 -16.57 -7.07
C GLY A 20 -15.12 -15.58 -5.96
N VAL A 21 -13.91 -15.00 -6.06
CA VAL A 21 -13.39 -14.10 -5.02
C VAL A 21 -12.40 -13.12 -5.63
N SER A 22 -12.42 -11.86 -5.16
CA SER A 22 -11.41 -10.88 -5.52
C SER A 22 -9.99 -11.38 -5.19
N LYS A 23 -9.02 -11.11 -6.08
CA LYS A 23 -7.61 -11.41 -5.87
C LYS A 23 -7.12 -10.90 -4.51
N GLN A 24 -7.47 -9.67 -4.16
CA GLN A 24 -7.00 -9.00 -2.95
C GLN A 24 -7.63 -9.53 -1.66
N LEU A 25 -8.63 -10.42 -1.76
CA LEU A 25 -9.19 -11.16 -0.64
C LEU A 25 -8.57 -12.55 -0.47
N LEU A 26 -7.71 -12.99 -1.40
CA LEU A 26 -6.96 -14.23 -1.26
C LEU A 26 -5.98 -14.14 -0.09
N PRO A 27 -5.73 -15.27 0.60
CA PRO A 27 -4.77 -15.27 1.70
C PRO A 27 -3.33 -15.14 1.20
N ILE A 28 -2.55 -14.32 1.88
CA ILE A 28 -1.09 -14.32 1.84
C ILE A 28 -0.64 -14.79 3.22
N TYR A 29 -0.25 -16.05 3.33
CA TYR A 29 0.07 -16.76 4.54
C TYR A 29 -1.11 -16.79 5.53
N ASP A 30 -1.19 -15.89 6.51
CA ASP A 30 -2.14 -15.94 7.62
C ASP A 30 -3.21 -14.84 7.61
N LYS A 31 -3.24 -13.99 6.58
CA LYS A 31 -4.20 -12.89 6.45
C LYS A 31 -4.54 -12.54 5.00
N PRO A 32 -5.66 -11.85 4.73
CA PRO A 32 -6.01 -11.42 3.38
C PRO A 32 -4.97 -10.47 2.78
N MET A 33 -4.72 -10.59 1.48
CA MET A 33 -3.75 -9.79 0.73
C MET A 33 -3.94 -8.28 0.95
N VAL A 34 -5.17 -7.78 0.99
CA VAL A 34 -5.47 -6.36 1.15
C VAL A 34 -4.95 -5.75 2.46
N TYR A 35 -4.64 -6.57 3.48
CA TYR A 35 -4.05 -6.09 4.73
C TYR A 35 -2.66 -5.47 4.52
N TYR A 36 -1.90 -5.98 3.56
CA TYR A 36 -0.54 -5.49 3.27
C TYR A 36 -0.52 -4.05 2.75
N PRO A 37 -1.27 -3.68 1.68
CA PRO A 37 -1.34 -2.29 1.26
C PRO A 37 -2.03 -1.38 2.29
N ILE A 38 -3.06 -1.84 3.00
CA ILE A 38 -3.66 -1.07 4.11
C ILE A 38 -2.60 -0.77 5.18
N SER A 39 -1.77 -1.77 5.54
CA SER A 39 -0.70 -1.57 6.53
C SER A 39 0.30 -0.48 6.11
N ALA A 40 0.62 -0.37 4.82
CA ALA A 40 1.49 0.69 4.31
C ALA A 40 0.88 2.08 4.55
N LEU A 41 -0.43 2.25 4.30
CA LEU A 41 -1.13 3.50 4.60
C LEU A 41 -1.14 3.81 6.11
N MET A 42 -1.42 2.81 6.95
CA MET A 42 -1.41 2.97 8.41
C MET A 42 -0.01 3.31 8.95
N LEU A 43 1.05 2.70 8.42
CA LEU A 43 2.45 3.02 8.76
C LEU A 43 2.85 4.43 8.32
N ALA A 44 2.27 4.94 7.23
CA ALA A 44 2.41 6.33 6.81
C ALA A 44 1.67 7.31 7.74
N GLY A 45 0.83 6.82 8.65
CA GLY A 45 0.00 7.65 9.55
C GLY A 45 -1.36 8.02 8.96
N ILE A 46 -1.76 7.42 7.85
CA ILE A 46 -3.02 7.70 7.15
C ILE A 46 -4.14 6.90 7.80
N ARG A 47 -5.23 7.58 8.20
CA ARG A 47 -6.37 6.97 8.90
C ARG A 47 -7.68 7.02 8.11
N ASP A 48 -7.84 7.95 7.18
CA ASP A 48 -8.98 7.98 6.27
C ASP A 48 -8.60 7.26 4.98
N ILE A 49 -9.26 6.14 4.70
CA ILE A 49 -8.88 5.22 3.63
C ILE A 49 -10.10 4.86 2.78
N LEU A 50 -10.00 5.09 1.47
CA LEU A 50 -11.00 4.68 0.48
C LEU A 50 -10.58 3.36 -0.16
N ILE A 51 -11.44 2.35 -0.08
CA ILE A 51 -11.29 1.07 -0.78
C ILE A 51 -12.07 1.15 -2.09
N ILE A 52 -11.36 1.09 -3.22
CA ILE A 52 -11.97 1.08 -4.54
C ILE A 52 -11.90 -0.35 -5.10
N SER A 53 -13.03 -0.91 -5.47
CA SER A 53 -13.12 -2.26 -6.05
C SER A 53 -14.24 -2.37 -7.07
N THR A 54 -14.34 -3.54 -7.73
CA THR A 54 -15.45 -3.82 -8.63
C THR A 54 -16.78 -3.86 -7.87
N PRO A 55 -17.93 -3.55 -8.52
CA PRO A 55 -19.24 -3.68 -7.87
C PRO A 55 -19.51 -5.09 -7.32
N PHE A 56 -18.98 -6.12 -7.99
CA PHE A 56 -19.12 -7.53 -7.58
C PHE A 56 -18.33 -7.85 -6.30
N ASP A 57 -17.10 -7.36 -6.18
CA ASP A 57 -16.19 -7.71 -5.07
C ASP A 57 -16.34 -6.80 -3.85
N LEU A 58 -16.80 -5.55 -4.03
CA LEU A 58 -16.88 -4.54 -2.97
C LEU A 58 -17.62 -5.01 -1.71
N PRO A 59 -18.74 -5.79 -1.79
CA PRO A 59 -19.38 -6.35 -0.61
C PRO A 59 -18.47 -7.26 0.23
N GLY A 60 -17.51 -7.94 -0.39
CA GLY A 60 -16.50 -8.76 0.28
C GLY A 60 -15.57 -7.93 1.15
N PHE A 61 -15.08 -6.81 0.63
CA PHE A 61 -14.24 -5.88 1.38
C PHE A 61 -15.00 -5.24 2.54
N LYS A 62 -16.26 -4.83 2.33
CA LYS A 62 -17.12 -4.28 3.39
C LYS A 62 -17.33 -5.26 4.53
N ARG A 63 -17.54 -6.55 4.23
CA ARG A 63 -17.67 -7.60 5.26
C ARG A 63 -16.37 -7.85 6.02
N LEU A 64 -15.23 -7.77 5.34
CA LEU A 64 -13.91 -8.03 5.93
C LEU A 64 -13.45 -6.88 6.83
N LEU A 65 -13.59 -5.65 6.36
CA LEU A 65 -12.92 -4.48 6.94
C LEU A 65 -13.86 -3.61 7.80
N GLY A 66 -15.19 -3.76 7.62
CA GLY A 66 -16.18 -2.95 8.34
C GLY A 66 -16.05 -1.45 8.02
N ASP A 67 -16.21 -0.62 9.03
CA ASP A 67 -16.03 0.83 8.96
C ASP A 67 -14.61 1.30 9.34
N GLY A 68 -13.74 0.36 9.75
CA GLY A 68 -12.35 0.63 10.15
C GLY A 68 -12.16 0.90 11.64
N SER A 69 -13.23 0.99 12.43
CA SER A 69 -13.15 1.27 13.87
C SER A 69 -12.33 0.22 14.64
N ASP A 70 -12.31 -1.02 14.16
CA ASP A 70 -11.50 -2.11 14.72
C ASP A 70 -9.99 -1.85 14.58
N TYR A 71 -9.59 -1.03 13.62
CA TYR A 71 -8.20 -0.67 13.35
C TYR A 71 -7.89 0.80 13.69
N GLY A 72 -8.82 1.50 14.32
CA GLY A 72 -8.67 2.92 14.63
C GLY A 72 -8.52 3.82 13.39
N VAL A 73 -9.04 3.39 12.25
CA VAL A 73 -9.09 4.11 10.97
C VAL A 73 -10.54 4.26 10.55
N HIS A 74 -10.78 4.99 9.45
CA HIS A 74 -12.09 5.14 8.83
C HIS A 74 -12.01 4.62 7.39
N PHE A 75 -12.83 3.62 7.06
CA PHE A 75 -12.95 3.10 5.70
C PHE A 75 -14.18 3.66 5.00
N GLU A 76 -13.97 4.20 3.81
CA GLU A 76 -15.00 4.44 2.82
C GLU A 76 -14.82 3.47 1.64
N TYR A 77 -15.89 3.32 0.84
CA TYR A 77 -15.93 2.32 -0.22
C TYR A 77 -16.51 2.94 -1.49
N ALA A 78 -15.83 2.73 -2.62
CA ALA A 78 -16.31 3.17 -3.92
C ALA A 78 -16.18 2.08 -4.98
N GLU A 79 -17.02 2.15 -6.00
CA GLU A 79 -17.03 1.21 -7.11
C GLU A 79 -16.19 1.74 -8.27
N GLN A 80 -15.40 0.85 -8.86
CA GLN A 80 -14.79 1.02 -10.18
C GLN A 80 -15.46 0.04 -11.13
N PRO A 81 -16.45 0.49 -11.94
CA PRO A 81 -17.24 -0.40 -12.80
C PRO A 81 -16.42 -1.03 -13.93
N SER A 82 -15.41 -0.32 -14.43
CA SER A 82 -14.51 -0.76 -15.50
C SER A 82 -13.05 -0.44 -15.15
N PRO A 83 -12.09 -1.27 -15.58
CA PRO A 83 -10.67 -1.08 -15.29
C PRO A 83 -10.02 -0.05 -16.23
N ASP A 84 -10.48 1.20 -16.17
CA ASP A 84 -10.07 2.28 -17.10
C ASP A 84 -8.71 2.91 -16.73
N GLY A 85 -7.92 2.24 -15.91
CA GLY A 85 -6.58 2.64 -15.52
C GLY A 85 -6.45 3.06 -14.05
N LEU A 86 -5.20 3.11 -13.56
CA LEU A 86 -4.92 3.39 -12.14
C LEU A 86 -5.25 4.83 -11.75
N ALA A 87 -5.05 5.80 -12.65
CA ALA A 87 -5.32 7.20 -12.37
C ALA A 87 -6.81 7.51 -12.19
N GLN A 88 -7.72 6.64 -12.67
CA GLN A 88 -9.15 6.75 -12.43
C GLN A 88 -9.49 6.77 -10.94
N ALA A 89 -8.66 6.16 -10.09
CA ALA A 89 -8.85 6.15 -8.64
C ALA A 89 -8.97 7.55 -8.04
N PHE A 90 -8.24 8.54 -8.57
CA PHE A 90 -8.33 9.93 -8.10
C PHE A 90 -9.61 10.63 -8.55
N ILE A 91 -10.15 10.25 -9.70
CA ILE A 91 -11.44 10.78 -10.22
C ILE A 91 -12.58 10.19 -9.39
N ILE A 92 -12.59 8.87 -9.16
CA ILE A 92 -13.58 8.19 -8.32
C ILE A 92 -13.52 8.72 -6.88
N GLY A 93 -12.30 8.90 -6.36
CA GLY A 93 -12.04 9.36 -5.00
C GLY A 93 -12.12 10.87 -4.80
N GLU A 94 -12.44 11.69 -5.80
CA GLU A 94 -12.40 13.15 -5.72
C GLU A 94 -13.10 13.73 -4.51
N LYS A 95 -14.34 13.30 -4.25
CA LYS A 95 -15.14 13.78 -3.11
C LYS A 95 -14.53 13.37 -1.78
N PHE A 96 -13.97 12.16 -1.69
CA PHE A 96 -13.31 11.64 -0.51
C PHE A 96 -11.98 12.38 -0.25
N ILE A 97 -11.21 12.64 -1.28
CA ILE A 97 -9.94 13.38 -1.20
C ILE A 97 -10.21 14.82 -0.76
N GLY A 98 -11.22 15.47 -1.33
CA GLY A 98 -11.52 16.87 -1.07
C GLY A 98 -10.31 17.77 -1.35
N ASN A 99 -9.86 18.51 -0.35
CA ASN A 99 -8.69 19.41 -0.45
C ASN A 99 -7.39 18.77 0.07
N ASP A 100 -7.42 17.52 0.48
CA ASP A 100 -6.26 16.84 1.05
C ASP A 100 -5.32 16.30 -0.04
N SER A 101 -4.06 16.06 0.34
CA SER A 101 -3.14 15.23 -0.44
C SER A 101 -3.62 13.77 -0.45
N ALA A 102 -3.21 13.00 -1.46
CA ALA A 102 -3.64 11.62 -1.64
C ALA A 102 -2.47 10.65 -1.72
N CYS A 103 -2.60 9.49 -1.06
CA CYS A 103 -1.75 8.33 -1.26
C CYS A 103 -2.55 7.23 -1.96
N LEU A 104 -2.06 6.74 -3.09
CA LEU A 104 -2.61 5.57 -3.78
C LEU A 104 -1.68 4.37 -3.57
N VAL A 105 -2.26 3.25 -3.14
CA VAL A 105 -1.55 1.96 -3.09
C VAL A 105 -2.34 0.90 -3.85
N LEU A 106 -1.64 0.06 -4.60
CA LEU A 106 -2.27 -1.06 -5.30
C LEU A 106 -2.56 -2.20 -4.33
N GLY A 107 -3.78 -2.72 -4.40
CA GLY A 107 -4.33 -3.70 -3.45
C GLY A 107 -3.64 -5.07 -3.44
N ASP A 108 -2.72 -5.30 -4.38
CA ASP A 108 -1.98 -6.55 -4.56
C ASP A 108 -0.47 -6.40 -4.34
N ASN A 109 -0.01 -5.27 -3.84
CA ASN A 109 1.39 -5.01 -3.57
C ASN A 109 1.74 -5.25 -2.09
N ILE A 110 2.84 -5.95 -1.89
CA ILE A 110 3.39 -6.24 -0.56
C ILE A 110 4.76 -5.58 -0.44
N PHE A 111 4.95 -4.83 0.65
CA PHE A 111 6.20 -4.14 0.95
C PHE A 111 6.75 -4.62 2.28
N TYR A 112 8.06 -4.89 2.32
CA TYR A 112 8.76 -5.24 3.55
C TYR A 112 10.20 -4.74 3.52
N GLY A 113 10.63 -4.09 4.59
CA GLY A 113 12.02 -3.62 4.69
C GLY A 113 12.26 -2.71 5.89
N ALA A 114 13.50 -2.68 6.34
CA ALA A 114 13.90 -1.80 7.43
C ALA A 114 13.76 -0.31 7.05
N GLY A 115 13.24 0.51 7.98
CA GLY A 115 13.06 1.94 7.75
C GLY A 115 11.86 2.30 6.86
N PHE A 116 11.00 1.34 6.48
CA PHE A 116 9.85 1.59 5.60
C PHE A 116 8.94 2.69 6.14
N THR A 117 8.57 2.65 7.43
CA THR A 117 7.76 3.71 8.07
C THR A 117 8.35 5.11 7.90
N ALA A 118 9.67 5.26 8.08
CA ALA A 118 10.33 6.56 7.93
C ALA A 118 10.29 7.06 6.48
N LEU A 119 10.45 6.16 5.49
CA LEU A 119 10.32 6.50 4.07
C LEU A 119 8.92 6.95 3.71
N LEU A 120 7.89 6.26 4.23
CA LEU A 120 6.48 6.61 4.01
C LEU A 120 6.15 7.99 4.60
N ARG A 121 6.55 8.27 5.84
CA ARG A 121 6.31 9.55 6.50
C ARG A 121 7.00 10.71 5.77
N ARG A 122 8.20 10.51 5.23
CA ARG A 122 8.86 11.51 4.37
C ARG A 122 8.09 11.75 3.08
N ALA A 123 7.50 10.72 2.48
CA ALA A 123 6.68 10.89 1.28
C ALA A 123 5.37 11.66 1.59
N VAL A 124 4.79 11.47 2.77
CA VAL A 124 3.67 12.30 3.25
C VAL A 124 4.10 13.75 3.38
N GLU A 125 5.24 14.03 4.03
CA GLU A 125 5.79 15.38 4.19
C GLU A 125 6.08 16.04 2.83
N ASP A 126 6.66 15.31 1.88
CA ASP A 126 6.90 15.82 0.54
C ASP A 126 5.61 16.28 -0.15
N ALA A 127 4.54 15.52 -0.02
CA ALA A 127 3.27 15.86 -0.64
C ALA A 127 2.52 17.00 0.08
N GLU A 128 2.50 16.98 1.42
CA GLU A 128 1.70 17.92 2.22
C GLU A 128 2.42 19.26 2.46
N VAL A 129 3.74 19.23 2.65
CA VAL A 129 4.52 20.41 3.03
C VAL A 129 5.28 20.99 1.83
N ASN A 130 5.92 20.10 1.02
CA ASN A 130 6.79 20.52 -0.06
C ASN A 130 6.06 20.61 -1.42
N GLY A 131 4.79 20.19 -1.51
CA GLY A 131 4.00 20.18 -2.74
C GLY A 131 4.55 19.26 -3.83
N LYS A 132 5.32 18.22 -3.47
CA LYS A 132 5.97 17.30 -4.39
C LYS A 132 5.39 15.90 -4.32
N ALA A 133 5.14 15.30 -5.48
CA ALA A 133 4.81 13.90 -5.58
C ALA A 133 6.02 13.01 -5.23
N SER A 134 5.77 11.88 -4.56
CA SER A 134 6.79 10.86 -4.27
C SER A 134 6.32 9.49 -4.78
N VAL A 135 7.15 8.85 -5.58
CA VAL A 135 7.00 7.46 -6.03
C VAL A 135 8.24 6.66 -5.68
N PHE A 136 8.16 5.33 -5.76
CA PHE A 136 9.26 4.48 -5.34
C PHE A 136 9.75 3.60 -6.48
N GLY A 137 11.07 3.59 -6.70
CA GLY A 137 11.75 2.72 -7.63
C GLY A 137 12.32 1.48 -6.94
N TYR A 138 12.11 0.31 -7.53
CA TYR A 138 12.65 -0.95 -7.06
C TYR A 138 13.39 -1.66 -8.20
N TRP A 139 14.59 -2.16 -7.92
CA TRP A 139 15.40 -2.87 -8.91
C TRP A 139 14.82 -4.25 -9.21
N VAL A 140 14.50 -4.50 -10.48
CA VAL A 140 13.95 -5.76 -10.97
C VAL A 140 14.78 -6.32 -12.14
N SER A 141 14.65 -7.62 -12.41
CA SER A 141 15.30 -8.28 -13.55
C SER A 141 14.50 -8.21 -14.86
N ASP A 142 13.20 -7.88 -14.77
CA ASP A 142 12.21 -7.87 -15.85
C ASP A 142 11.46 -6.53 -15.93
N PRO A 143 12.20 -5.39 -16.10
CA PRO A 143 11.62 -4.04 -15.99
C PRO A 143 10.54 -3.72 -17.04
N GLU A 144 10.54 -4.38 -18.19
CA GLU A 144 9.59 -4.20 -19.29
C GLU A 144 8.12 -4.47 -18.90
N ARG A 145 7.90 -5.07 -17.75
CA ARG A 145 6.54 -5.36 -17.22
C ARG A 145 5.91 -4.18 -16.51
N TYR A 146 6.68 -3.16 -16.16
CA TYR A 146 6.32 -2.09 -15.24
C TYR A 146 6.53 -0.69 -15.86
N GLY A 147 6.10 0.33 -15.17
CA GLY A 147 6.60 1.67 -15.39
C GLY A 147 8.08 1.74 -14.98
N VAL A 148 8.95 2.25 -15.83
CA VAL A 148 10.41 2.27 -15.62
C VAL A 148 10.91 3.69 -15.47
N ALA A 149 11.63 3.97 -14.37
CA ALA A 149 12.26 5.26 -14.12
C ALA A 149 13.71 5.26 -14.59
N GLU A 150 14.10 6.30 -15.35
CA GLU A 150 15.48 6.56 -15.77
C GLU A 150 16.11 7.63 -14.87
N PHE A 151 17.39 7.46 -14.52
CA PHE A 151 18.11 8.38 -13.65
C PHE A 151 19.39 8.90 -14.29
N ASP A 152 19.75 10.14 -13.96
CA ASP A 152 21.09 10.67 -14.24
C ASP A 152 22.12 10.13 -13.23
N LYS A 153 23.39 10.54 -13.42
CA LYS A 153 24.50 10.15 -12.51
C LYS A 153 24.37 10.73 -11.10
N GLN A 154 23.55 11.75 -10.92
CA GLN A 154 23.26 12.42 -9.65
C GLN A 154 22.06 11.79 -8.93
N GLY A 155 21.33 10.86 -9.59
CA GLY A 155 20.14 10.20 -9.05
C GLY A 155 18.83 10.97 -9.29
N ASN A 156 18.84 12.00 -10.15
CA ASN A 156 17.60 12.68 -10.54
C ASN A 156 16.85 11.86 -11.58
N CYS A 157 15.53 11.78 -11.47
CA CYS A 157 14.70 11.11 -12.45
C CYS A 157 14.65 11.95 -13.74
N LEU A 158 15.02 11.32 -14.86
CA LEU A 158 15.00 11.94 -16.19
C LEU A 158 13.72 11.64 -16.96
N SER A 159 13.25 10.41 -16.86
CA SER A 159 12.03 9.97 -17.53
C SER A 159 11.35 8.82 -16.79
N ILE A 160 10.05 8.63 -17.02
CA ILE A 160 9.30 7.43 -16.64
C ILE A 160 8.54 6.95 -17.86
N GLU A 161 8.70 5.68 -18.23
CA GLU A 161 8.04 5.07 -19.38
C GLU A 161 7.21 3.87 -18.96
N GLU A 162 5.96 3.77 -19.43
CA GLU A 162 5.08 2.65 -19.14
C GLU A 162 5.42 1.45 -20.03
N LYS A 163 5.81 0.33 -19.42
CA LYS A 163 6.10 -0.94 -20.09
C LYS A 163 6.92 -0.79 -21.37
N PRO A 164 8.09 -0.16 -21.28
CA PRO A 164 8.92 0.09 -22.46
C PRO A 164 9.43 -1.21 -23.06
N ALA A 165 9.40 -1.32 -24.39
CA ALA A 165 9.99 -2.49 -25.09
C ALA A 165 11.50 -2.58 -24.91
N ASN A 166 12.17 -1.40 -24.72
CA ASN A 166 13.60 -1.30 -24.45
C ASN A 166 13.80 -0.44 -23.21
N PRO A 167 13.75 -1.04 -21.99
CA PRO A 167 13.89 -0.31 -20.75
C PRO A 167 15.24 0.42 -20.63
N LYS A 168 15.22 1.67 -20.20
CA LYS A 168 16.44 2.47 -20.00
C LYS A 168 17.11 2.21 -18.66
N SER A 169 16.43 1.54 -17.74
CA SER A 169 16.95 1.12 -16.45
C SER A 169 16.23 -0.12 -15.95
N ASN A 170 16.70 -0.68 -14.83
CA ASN A 170 16.03 -1.77 -14.12
C ASN A 170 15.13 -1.30 -12.96
N TYR A 171 14.90 0.02 -12.80
CA TYR A 171 14.09 0.53 -11.71
C TYR A 171 12.61 0.59 -12.10
N ALA A 172 11.85 -0.41 -11.65
CA ALA A 172 10.40 -0.42 -11.75
C ALA A 172 9.78 0.57 -10.75
N VAL A 173 8.80 1.35 -11.18
CA VAL A 173 7.97 2.17 -10.29
C VAL A 173 6.93 1.27 -9.67
N VAL A 174 6.99 1.11 -8.34
CA VAL A 174 6.09 0.21 -7.60
C VAL A 174 4.72 0.84 -7.35
N GLY A 175 3.74 0.00 -7.01
CA GLY A 175 2.33 0.42 -6.80
C GLY A 175 2.07 1.19 -5.50
N LEU A 176 2.85 2.23 -5.23
CA LEU A 176 2.72 3.09 -4.05
C LEU A 176 3.11 4.53 -4.43
N TYR A 177 2.15 5.45 -4.32
CA TYR A 177 2.24 6.79 -4.87
C TYR A 177 1.71 7.81 -3.88
N PHE A 178 2.46 8.89 -3.64
CA PHE A 178 2.07 10.01 -2.78
C PHE A 178 2.01 11.28 -3.62
N TYR A 179 0.89 11.99 -3.55
CA TYR A 179 0.66 13.18 -4.36
C TYR A 179 0.07 14.32 -3.55
N PRO A 180 0.43 15.57 -3.84
CA PRO A 180 -0.33 16.73 -3.41
C PRO A 180 -1.72 16.73 -4.07
N ASN A 181 -2.67 17.51 -3.55
CA ASN A 181 -4.06 17.57 -4.02
C ASN A 181 -4.22 17.78 -5.54
N LYS A 182 -3.28 18.49 -6.17
CA LYS A 182 -3.20 18.71 -7.62
C LYS A 182 -3.39 17.44 -8.45
N VAL A 183 -3.14 16.25 -7.89
CA VAL A 183 -3.29 14.97 -8.60
C VAL A 183 -4.70 14.74 -9.14
N VAL A 184 -5.73 15.25 -8.47
CA VAL A 184 -7.12 15.13 -8.90
C VAL A 184 -7.33 15.84 -10.23
N ASP A 185 -6.84 17.07 -10.36
CA ASP A 185 -6.92 17.84 -11.60
C ASP A 185 -6.05 17.21 -12.70
N VAL A 186 -4.84 16.76 -12.37
CA VAL A 186 -3.98 16.07 -13.34
C VAL A 186 -4.69 14.83 -13.87
N ALA A 187 -5.25 13.98 -13.00
CA ALA A 187 -5.94 12.76 -13.41
C ALA A 187 -7.15 13.01 -14.32
N LYS A 188 -7.85 14.13 -14.16
CA LYS A 188 -8.98 14.53 -15.03
C LYS A 188 -8.55 14.98 -16.41
N HIS A 189 -7.33 15.47 -16.57
CA HIS A 189 -6.88 16.08 -17.84
C HIS A 189 -5.94 15.19 -18.66
N ILE A 190 -5.40 14.10 -18.10
CA ILE A 190 -4.63 13.14 -18.88
C ILE A 190 -5.53 12.40 -19.87
N LYS A 191 -4.94 11.98 -20.98
CA LYS A 191 -5.66 11.23 -22.03
C LYS A 191 -5.40 9.73 -21.83
N PRO A 192 -6.37 8.86 -22.15
CA PRO A 192 -6.15 7.43 -22.19
C PRO A 192 -4.98 7.08 -23.11
N SER A 193 -4.20 6.08 -22.70
CA SER A 193 -3.12 5.51 -23.52
C SER A 193 -3.65 4.75 -24.73
N ALA A 194 -2.78 4.22 -25.57
CA ALA A 194 -3.14 3.32 -26.66
C ALA A 194 -3.88 2.05 -26.21
N ARG A 195 -3.80 1.71 -24.90
CA ARG A 195 -4.54 0.63 -24.26
C ARG A 195 -5.95 1.04 -23.79
N GLY A 196 -6.31 2.31 -23.92
CA GLY A 196 -7.57 2.88 -23.43
C GLY A 196 -7.57 3.17 -21.93
N GLU A 197 -6.41 3.09 -21.24
CA GLU A 197 -6.28 3.26 -19.80
C GLU A 197 -5.74 4.66 -19.43
N LEU A 198 -6.28 5.25 -18.35
CA LEU A 198 -5.71 6.42 -17.69
C LEU A 198 -4.49 5.97 -16.85
N GLU A 199 -3.32 6.08 -17.46
CA GLU A 199 -2.09 5.54 -16.89
C GLU A 199 -1.57 6.39 -15.73
N ILE A 200 -1.17 5.74 -14.65
CA ILE A 200 -0.50 6.41 -13.53
C ILE A 200 0.87 6.96 -13.96
N THR A 201 1.51 6.32 -14.93
CA THR A 201 2.77 6.78 -15.52
C THR A 201 2.60 8.14 -16.18
N THR A 202 1.48 8.40 -16.84
CA THR A 202 1.18 9.71 -17.41
C THR A 202 1.03 10.78 -16.32
N VAL A 203 0.36 10.46 -15.21
CA VAL A 203 0.29 11.34 -14.04
C VAL A 203 1.70 11.67 -13.54
N ASN A 204 2.55 10.66 -13.35
CA ASN A 204 3.95 10.86 -12.92
C ASN A 204 4.74 11.74 -13.90
N GLN A 205 4.54 11.59 -15.21
CA GLN A 205 5.18 12.41 -16.23
C GLN A 205 4.77 13.88 -16.15
N GLU A 206 3.51 14.19 -15.83
CA GLU A 206 3.06 15.58 -15.63
C GLU A 206 3.76 16.20 -14.40
N PHE A 207 3.83 15.49 -13.27
CA PHE A 207 4.60 15.97 -12.12
C PHE A 207 6.10 16.10 -12.39
N LEU A 208 6.67 15.19 -13.19
CA LEU A 208 8.08 15.25 -13.57
C LEU A 208 8.38 16.47 -14.44
N LYS A 209 7.53 16.78 -15.39
CA LYS A 209 7.62 17.97 -16.25
C LYS A 209 7.65 19.28 -15.44
N ASP A 210 6.83 19.33 -14.38
CA ASP A 210 6.74 20.51 -13.51
C ASP A 210 7.89 20.57 -12.48
N GLY A 211 8.80 19.57 -12.45
CA GLY A 211 9.88 19.46 -11.46
C GLY A 211 9.37 19.12 -10.05
N GLU A 212 8.18 18.55 -9.97
CA GLU A 212 7.46 18.23 -8.72
C GLU A 212 7.40 16.73 -8.43
N LEU A 213 8.18 15.88 -9.12
CA LEU A 213 8.25 14.44 -8.87
C LEU A 213 9.57 14.06 -8.20
N LEU A 214 9.46 13.31 -7.11
CA LEU A 214 10.57 12.65 -6.43
C LEU A 214 10.46 11.14 -6.64
N VAL A 215 11.52 10.50 -7.14
CA VAL A 215 11.62 9.04 -7.20
C VAL A 215 12.57 8.58 -6.11
N LYS A 216 12.03 7.91 -5.09
CA LYS A 216 12.78 7.36 -3.97
C LYS A 216 13.11 5.89 -4.27
N VAL A 217 14.36 5.48 -4.14
CA VAL A 217 14.78 4.12 -4.45
C VAL A 217 14.72 3.25 -3.20
N PHE A 218 14.05 2.12 -3.26
CA PHE A 218 14.16 1.06 -2.29
C PHE A 218 15.52 0.37 -2.43
N GLY A 219 16.31 0.46 -1.38
CA GLY A 219 17.66 -0.11 -1.33
C GLY A 219 17.66 -1.63 -1.12
N ARG A 220 18.87 -2.19 -1.05
CA ARG A 220 19.04 -3.62 -0.69
C ARG A 220 18.43 -3.90 0.69
N GLY A 221 17.78 -5.04 0.84
CA GLY A 221 17.06 -5.40 2.07
C GLY A 221 15.58 -5.00 2.08
N PHE A 222 15.10 -4.30 1.04
CA PHE A 222 13.67 -4.20 0.77
C PHE A 222 13.20 -5.37 -0.08
N ALA A 223 11.99 -5.82 0.18
CA ALA A 223 11.21 -6.69 -0.67
C ALA A 223 9.95 -5.96 -1.14
N TRP A 224 9.74 -5.98 -2.44
CA TRP A 224 8.50 -5.63 -3.08
C TRP A 224 8.03 -6.85 -3.87
N LEU A 225 6.81 -7.30 -3.59
CA LEU A 225 6.22 -8.48 -4.21
C LEU A 225 4.93 -8.05 -4.90
N ASP A 226 4.85 -8.32 -6.20
CA ASP A 226 3.59 -8.29 -6.93
C ASP A 226 3.01 -9.70 -6.92
N THR A 227 1.71 -9.83 -6.73
CA THR A 227 1.05 -11.13 -6.64
C THR A 227 0.26 -11.44 -7.93
N GLY A 228 0.84 -11.09 -9.09
CA GLY A 228 0.18 -11.10 -10.40
C GLY A 228 -0.01 -12.47 -11.03
N THR A 229 0.73 -13.49 -10.59
CA THR A 229 0.72 -14.86 -11.11
C THR A 229 0.55 -15.87 -9.97
N HIS A 230 0.25 -17.14 -10.31
CA HIS A 230 0.17 -18.22 -9.31
C HIS A 230 1.49 -18.41 -8.56
N ASP A 231 2.61 -18.34 -9.30
CA ASP A 231 3.94 -18.47 -8.70
C ASP A 231 4.25 -17.32 -7.75
N SER A 232 4.06 -16.06 -8.20
CA SER A 232 4.32 -14.89 -7.34
C SER A 232 3.39 -14.82 -6.11
N LEU A 233 2.16 -15.36 -6.21
CA LEU A 233 1.25 -15.49 -5.08
C LEU A 233 1.78 -16.49 -4.03
N ALA A 234 2.28 -17.64 -4.48
CA ALA A 234 2.88 -18.66 -3.62
C ALA A 234 4.18 -18.18 -2.99
N GLU A 235 5.05 -17.53 -3.76
CA GLU A 235 6.30 -16.93 -3.29
C GLU A 235 6.06 -15.86 -2.24
N ALA A 236 5.08 -14.98 -2.43
CA ALA A 236 4.70 -13.97 -1.46
C ALA A 236 4.25 -14.59 -0.13
N SER A 237 3.42 -15.65 -0.17
CA SER A 237 3.00 -16.39 1.02
C SER A 237 4.18 -17.02 1.74
N THR A 238 5.10 -17.66 1.01
CA THR A 238 6.31 -18.29 1.56
C THR A 238 7.25 -17.25 2.17
N PHE A 239 7.44 -16.10 1.50
CA PHE A 239 8.26 -15.01 2.01
C PHE A 239 7.74 -14.51 3.36
N VAL A 240 6.45 -14.19 3.45
CA VAL A 240 5.83 -13.71 4.69
C VAL A 240 5.94 -14.76 5.79
N GLU A 241 5.64 -16.03 5.49
CA GLU A 241 5.76 -17.15 6.43
C GLU A 241 7.17 -17.23 7.04
N VAL A 242 8.20 -17.20 6.20
CA VAL A 242 9.60 -17.30 6.64
C VAL A 242 9.99 -16.15 7.56
N ILE A 243 9.64 -14.92 7.16
CA ILE A 243 9.94 -13.73 7.95
C ILE A 243 9.24 -13.79 9.32
N GLU A 244 7.93 -14.05 9.34
CA GLU A 244 7.14 -14.09 10.57
C GLU A 244 7.63 -15.20 11.52
N LYS A 245 7.93 -16.39 11.00
CA LYS A 245 8.45 -17.50 11.81
C LYS A 245 9.85 -17.22 12.39
N ARG A 246 10.70 -16.53 11.64
CA ARG A 246 12.06 -16.21 12.09
C ARG A 246 12.11 -15.09 13.09
N GLN A 247 11.30 -14.05 12.91
CA GLN A 247 11.31 -12.88 13.79
C GLN A 247 10.35 -13.01 14.97
N GLY A 248 9.32 -13.86 14.85
CA GLY A 248 8.24 -13.92 15.82
C GLY A 248 7.34 -12.66 15.81
N LEU A 249 7.44 -11.86 14.75
CA LEU A 249 6.68 -10.63 14.51
C LEU A 249 5.82 -10.78 13.26
N LYS A 250 4.60 -10.24 13.29
CA LYS A 250 3.72 -10.28 12.14
C LYS A 250 3.96 -9.13 11.18
N VAL A 251 4.00 -9.44 9.90
CA VAL A 251 3.97 -8.44 8.82
C VAL A 251 2.53 -7.99 8.59
N ALA A 252 2.29 -6.69 8.43
CA ALA A 252 0.97 -6.13 8.14
C ALA A 252 -0.16 -6.54 9.13
N CYS A 253 0.17 -6.63 10.42
CA CYS A 253 -0.84 -6.81 11.48
C CYS A 253 -1.50 -5.45 11.76
N LEU A 254 -2.70 -5.22 11.20
CA LEU A 254 -3.38 -3.92 11.27
C LEU A 254 -3.70 -3.52 12.72
N GLU A 255 -4.19 -4.47 13.52
CA GLU A 255 -4.49 -4.28 14.94
C GLU A 255 -3.22 -3.90 15.73
N GLY A 256 -2.10 -4.59 15.45
CA GLY A 256 -0.82 -4.31 16.07
C GLY A 256 -0.28 -2.92 15.71
N ILE A 257 -0.43 -2.49 14.45
CA ILE A 257 -0.07 -1.15 14.00
C ILE A 257 -0.96 -0.11 14.68
N ALA A 258 -2.26 -0.33 14.74
CA ALA A 258 -3.22 0.57 15.39
C ALA A 258 -2.92 0.73 16.88
N TYR A 259 -2.65 -0.35 17.58
CA TYR A 259 -2.34 -0.33 19.01
C TYR A 259 -1.00 0.38 19.29
N ARG A 260 0.07 0.08 18.53
CA ARG A 260 1.37 0.75 18.67
C ARG A 260 1.32 2.24 18.37
N ASN A 261 0.41 2.68 17.50
CA ASN A 261 0.15 4.10 17.23
C ASN A 261 -0.83 4.74 18.22
N GLY A 262 -1.37 4.02 19.21
CA GLY A 262 -2.35 4.52 20.17
C GLY A 262 -3.73 4.83 19.56
N TRP A 263 -4.06 4.23 18.41
CA TRP A 263 -5.35 4.44 17.73
C TRP A 263 -6.47 3.57 18.28
N ILE A 264 -6.11 2.44 18.90
CA ILE A 264 -7.04 1.58 19.66
C ILE A 264 -6.49 1.35 21.07
N SER A 265 -7.39 1.10 22.03
CA SER A 265 -7.02 0.82 23.42
C SER A 265 -6.60 -0.64 23.63
N GLU A 266 -6.01 -0.95 24.78
CA GLU A 266 -5.71 -2.32 25.20
C GLU A 266 -6.98 -3.18 25.26
N GLU A 267 -8.06 -2.62 25.80
CA GLU A 267 -9.35 -3.32 25.90
C GLU A 267 -9.85 -3.72 24.51
N LYS A 268 -9.78 -2.78 23.55
CA LYS A 268 -10.16 -3.06 22.15
C LYS A 268 -9.27 -4.14 21.54
N MET A 269 -7.95 -4.07 21.75
CA MET A 269 -7.01 -5.07 21.25
C MET A 269 -7.31 -6.47 21.80
N ARG A 270 -7.64 -6.57 23.10
CA ARG A 270 -8.05 -7.84 23.74
C ARG A 270 -9.37 -8.35 23.21
N GLU A 271 -10.35 -7.46 22.97
CA GLU A 271 -11.62 -7.78 22.35
C GLU A 271 -11.41 -8.42 20.97
N LEU A 272 -10.59 -7.79 20.12
CA LEU A 272 -10.26 -8.29 18.78
C LEU A 272 -9.51 -9.63 18.81
N ALA A 273 -8.63 -9.83 19.78
CA ALA A 273 -7.91 -11.10 19.95
C ALA A 273 -8.82 -12.26 20.36
N LYS A 274 -9.87 -12.00 21.14
CA LYS A 274 -10.71 -13.02 21.79
C LYS A 274 -11.26 -14.12 20.85
N PRO A 275 -11.85 -13.81 19.68
CA PRO A 275 -12.33 -14.84 18.75
C PRO A 275 -11.20 -15.66 18.10
N MET A 276 -9.96 -15.15 18.11
CA MET A 276 -8.81 -15.72 17.44
C MET A 276 -7.78 -16.39 18.38
N LEU A 277 -8.08 -16.53 19.67
CA LEU A 277 -7.12 -17.09 20.65
C LEU A 277 -6.70 -18.54 20.37
N LYS A 278 -7.46 -19.28 19.56
CA LYS A 278 -7.11 -20.64 19.13
C LYS A 278 -6.04 -20.69 18.01
N ASN A 279 -5.72 -19.57 17.42
CA ASN A 279 -4.70 -19.47 16.36
C ASN A 279 -3.57 -18.53 16.76
N GLN A 280 -2.46 -18.61 16.01
CA GLN A 280 -1.26 -17.82 16.29
C GLN A 280 -1.46 -16.31 16.10
N TYR A 281 -2.38 -15.89 15.24
CA TYR A 281 -2.66 -14.47 15.01
C TYR A 281 -3.24 -13.81 16.26
N GLY A 282 -4.30 -14.37 16.83
CA GLY A 282 -4.90 -13.84 18.07
C GLY A 282 -3.96 -13.90 19.28
N GLN A 283 -3.13 -14.95 19.40
CA GLN A 283 -2.10 -15.03 20.43
C GLN A 283 -1.04 -13.94 20.27
N TYR A 284 -0.66 -13.61 19.03
CA TYR A 284 0.26 -12.52 18.74
C TYR A 284 -0.29 -11.14 19.16
N LEU A 285 -1.60 -10.89 18.99
CA LEU A 285 -2.21 -9.63 19.44
C LEU A 285 -2.01 -9.43 20.96
N LEU A 286 -2.14 -10.49 21.77
CA LEU A 286 -1.87 -10.42 23.21
C LEU A 286 -0.39 -10.18 23.49
N LYS A 287 0.51 -10.85 22.75
CA LYS A 287 1.96 -10.65 22.86
C LYS A 287 2.36 -9.18 22.61
N VAL A 288 1.77 -8.52 21.60
CA VAL A 288 2.02 -7.10 21.31
C VAL A 288 1.68 -6.19 22.48
N ILE A 289 0.61 -6.50 23.23
CA ILE A 289 0.25 -5.76 24.44
C ILE A 289 1.35 -5.87 25.50
N ASP A 290 1.82 -7.08 25.74
CA ASP A 290 2.84 -7.35 26.78
C ASP A 290 4.18 -6.69 26.40
N GLU A 291 4.63 -6.82 25.13
CA GLU A 291 5.84 -6.17 24.62
C GLU A 291 5.82 -4.66 24.82
N MET A 292 4.71 -3.99 24.46
CA MET A 292 4.62 -2.54 24.63
C MET A 292 4.67 -2.10 26.09
N LYS A 293 4.12 -2.88 27.03
CA LYS A 293 4.22 -2.62 28.47
C LYS A 293 5.67 -2.72 28.97
N GLU A 294 6.42 -3.70 28.49
CA GLU A 294 7.83 -3.86 28.82
C GLU A 294 8.68 -2.71 28.25
N GLU A 295 8.44 -2.29 27.00
CA GLU A 295 9.11 -1.15 26.38
C GLU A 295 8.89 0.15 27.19
N ILE A 296 7.65 0.46 27.58
CA ILE A 296 7.31 1.64 28.38
C ILE A 296 7.98 1.59 29.74
N THR A 297 8.01 0.43 30.38
CA THR A 297 8.62 0.24 31.69
C THR A 297 10.14 0.45 31.61
N SER A 298 10.81 -0.06 30.59
CA SER A 298 12.25 0.07 30.39
C SER A 298 12.68 1.53 30.15
N VAL A 299 11.90 2.29 29.35
CA VAL A 299 12.14 3.72 29.10
C VAL A 299 11.95 4.53 30.39
N SER A 300 10.93 4.25 31.18
CA SER A 300 10.69 4.94 32.45
C SER A 300 11.80 4.71 33.48
N PHE A 301 12.46 3.55 33.46
CA PHE A 301 13.63 3.24 34.30
C PHE A 301 14.90 3.99 33.85
N SER A 302 15.09 4.21 32.55
CA SER A 302 16.25 4.91 32.02
C SER A 302 16.20 6.43 32.24
N LEU A 303 14.99 7.01 32.37
CA LEU A 303 14.78 8.45 32.64
C LEU A 303 14.88 8.79 34.15
N LYS A 304 14.93 7.81 35.03
CA LYS A 304 15.06 8.01 36.49
C LYS A 304 16.51 7.83 36.98
N LYS A 305 17.46 7.59 36.15
CA LYS A 305 18.89 7.61 36.38
C LYS A 305 19.55 8.83 35.77
#